data_2b0549ae89ff35b754e8d09e67814d8d
#
_entry.id   2b0549ae89ff35b754e8d09e67814d8d
#
_cell.length_a   1.000
_cell.length_b   1.000
_cell.length_c   1.000
_cell.angle_alpha   90.00
_cell.angle_beta   90.00
_cell.angle_gamma   90.00
#
_symmetry.space_group_name_H-M   'P 1'
#
loop_
_entity.id
_entity.type
_entity.pdbx_description
1 polymer ?
#
loop_
_entity_poly.entity_id
_entity_poly.type
_entity_poly.pdbx_seq_one_letter_code
_entity_poly.pdbx_strand_id
1 'polypeptide(L)'
;MHNRSLSRELSLISLGLIKDKGDFKLDKFQIEEIFESALDSLISHCRDELDNCESDLENASQKILDSELQEDVDCSFYKIRDDLKKSLKKIETVMNTISVTLDFPKLIVSSEQIDIREDVNLRISNIINNLKTIDSHIDKAMDGWRLKRLPRIDRDILRLAYVDINFLSTPVAVACDEAVNLANKYSDMQGRKFINGVLRRLQTVNLQ
;
A
#
# COMPACT_ATOMS: atom_id res chain seq x y z
N MET A 1 -0.77 20.43 -0.14
CA MET A 1 -1.08 19.22 -0.95
C MET A 1 -0.53 17.95 -0.31
N HIS A 2 0.67 17.98 0.26
CA HIS A 2 1.34 16.81 0.86
C HIS A 2 0.54 16.11 1.98
N ASN A 3 -0.08 16.85 2.88
CA ASN A 3 -0.85 16.30 4.01
C ASN A 3 -2.08 15.47 3.58
N ARG A 4 -2.75 15.87 2.50
CA ARG A 4 -3.92 15.13 2.00
C ARG A 4 -3.56 13.80 1.32
N SER A 5 -2.41 13.72 0.68
CA SER A 5 -1.86 12.49 0.12
C SER A 5 -1.50 11.53 1.25
N LEU A 6 -0.84 12.02 2.29
CA LEU A 6 -0.48 11.25 3.49
C LEU A 6 -1.73 10.73 4.23
N SER A 7 -2.77 11.55 4.39
CA SER A 7 -3.99 11.08 5.06
C SER A 7 -4.72 9.97 4.28
N ARG A 8 -4.67 9.98 2.93
CA ARG A 8 -5.19 8.89 2.11
C ARG A 8 -4.40 7.61 2.29
N GLU A 9 -3.08 7.72 2.31
CA GLU A 9 -2.18 6.58 2.52
C GLU A 9 -2.41 5.94 3.89
N LEU A 10 -2.48 6.74 4.95
CA LEU A 10 -2.81 6.26 6.29
C LEU A 10 -4.21 5.64 6.36
N SER A 11 -5.20 6.22 5.67
CA SER A 11 -6.54 5.64 5.58
C SER A 11 -6.51 4.25 4.91
N LEU A 12 -5.71 4.07 3.86
CA LEU A 12 -5.57 2.79 3.18
C LEU A 12 -4.95 1.73 4.10
N ILE A 13 -3.90 2.07 4.83
CA ILE A 13 -3.24 1.18 5.78
C ILE A 13 -4.22 0.78 6.90
N SER A 14 -4.94 1.75 7.46
CA SER A 14 -5.93 1.49 8.52
C SER A 14 -7.09 0.61 8.03
N LEU A 15 -7.59 0.82 6.82
CA LEU A 15 -8.60 -0.05 6.21
C LEU A 15 -8.12 -1.50 6.09
N GLY A 16 -6.83 -1.70 5.84
CA GLY A 16 -6.20 -3.02 5.78
C GLY A 16 -6.39 -3.84 7.07
N LEU A 17 -6.47 -3.23 8.24
CA LEU A 17 -6.67 -3.91 9.53
C LEU A 17 -8.15 -4.21 9.84
N ILE A 18 -9.09 -3.52 9.23
CA ILE A 18 -10.52 -3.73 9.47
C ILE A 18 -10.94 -5.04 8.81
N LYS A 19 -11.45 -5.98 9.59
CA LYS A 19 -11.94 -7.26 9.04
C LYS A 19 -13.21 -7.04 8.19
N ASP A 20 -13.23 -7.61 6.98
CA ASP A 20 -14.34 -7.54 6.01
C ASP A 20 -15.66 -8.19 6.49
N LYS A 21 -15.87 -8.37 7.80
CA LYS A 21 -17.00 -9.09 8.36
C LYS A 21 -17.97 -8.15 9.06
N GLY A 22 -19.08 -7.90 8.38
CA GLY A 22 -20.34 -7.52 9.02
C GLY A 22 -20.68 -6.02 9.05
N ASP A 23 -21.92 -5.73 9.44
CA ASP A 23 -22.46 -4.40 9.66
C ASP A 23 -21.84 -3.76 10.94
N PHE A 24 -20.56 -3.39 10.86
CA PHE A 24 -19.89 -2.68 11.95
C PHE A 24 -20.10 -1.17 11.78
N LYS A 25 -20.91 -0.60 12.65
CA LYS A 25 -20.85 0.84 12.92
C LYS A 25 -19.71 1.02 13.94
N LEU A 26 -18.56 1.45 13.48
CA LEU A 26 -17.46 1.85 14.36
C LEU A 26 -17.72 3.28 14.85
N ASP A 27 -17.54 3.52 16.14
CA ASP A 27 -17.51 4.86 16.69
C ASP A 27 -16.12 5.53 16.44
N LYS A 28 -16.01 6.83 16.76
CA LYS A 28 -14.78 7.58 16.55
C LYS A 28 -13.60 6.99 17.35
N PHE A 29 -13.86 6.48 18.55
CA PHE A 29 -12.83 5.92 19.44
C PHE A 29 -12.27 4.61 18.87
N GLN A 30 -13.15 3.73 18.36
CA GLN A 30 -12.72 2.48 17.73
C GLN A 30 -11.90 2.71 16.44
N ILE A 31 -12.21 3.76 15.68
CA ILE A 31 -11.44 4.13 14.49
C ILE A 31 -10.04 4.62 14.89
N GLU A 32 -9.94 5.37 15.98
CA GLU A 32 -8.67 5.85 16.50
C GLU A 32 -7.78 4.72 17.00
N GLU A 33 -8.34 3.73 17.70
CA GLU A 33 -7.63 2.50 18.10
C GLU A 33 -7.13 1.70 16.89
N ILE A 34 -7.93 1.59 15.83
CA ILE A 34 -7.53 0.93 14.58
C ILE A 34 -6.37 1.68 13.93
N PHE A 35 -6.40 3.00 13.95
CA PHE A 35 -5.35 3.82 13.38
C PHE A 35 -4.03 3.66 14.14
N GLU A 36 -4.04 3.70 15.47
CA GLU A 36 -2.85 3.44 16.30
C GLU A 36 -2.31 2.01 16.06
N SER A 37 -3.20 1.01 16.02
CA SER A 37 -2.80 -0.36 15.70
C SER A 37 -2.20 -0.50 14.28
N ALA A 38 -2.67 0.30 13.32
CA ALA A 38 -2.10 0.35 11.99
C ALA A 38 -0.67 0.90 11.98
N LEU A 39 -0.42 1.94 12.76
CA LEU A 39 0.91 2.51 12.91
C LEU A 39 1.89 1.54 13.58
N ASP A 40 1.46 0.88 14.66
CA ASP A 40 2.28 -0.13 15.33
C ASP A 40 2.61 -1.30 14.42
N SER A 41 1.63 -1.79 13.64
CA SER A 41 1.84 -2.83 12.65
C SER A 41 2.80 -2.39 11.55
N LEU A 42 2.71 -1.14 11.11
CA LEU A 42 3.62 -0.57 10.12
C LEU A 42 5.06 -0.51 10.64
N ILE A 43 5.23 -0.02 11.87
CA ILE A 43 6.55 0.07 12.53
C ILE A 43 7.16 -1.32 12.70
N SER A 44 6.36 -2.31 13.14
CA SER A 44 6.82 -3.69 13.28
C SER A 44 7.26 -4.27 11.95
N HIS A 45 6.43 -4.11 10.90
CA HIS A 45 6.76 -4.58 9.56
C HIS A 45 8.06 -3.96 9.03
N CYS A 46 8.29 -2.67 9.26
CA CYS A 46 9.54 -2.01 8.86
C CYS A 46 10.76 -2.62 9.55
N ARG A 47 10.65 -2.93 10.84
CA ARG A 47 11.75 -3.58 11.58
C ARG A 47 12.03 -4.97 11.03
N ASP A 48 10.97 -5.78 10.86
CA ASP A 48 11.10 -7.15 10.33
C ASP A 48 11.76 -7.14 8.93
N GLU A 49 11.41 -6.20 8.06
CA GLU A 49 12.02 -6.07 6.74
C GLU A 49 13.49 -5.63 6.81
N LEU A 50 13.83 -4.72 7.72
CA LEU A 50 15.22 -4.30 7.93
C LEU A 50 16.08 -5.45 8.47
N ASP A 51 15.57 -6.22 9.42
CA ASP A 51 16.25 -7.38 9.99
C ASP A 51 16.45 -8.47 8.92
N ASN A 52 15.47 -8.70 8.06
CA ASN A 52 15.59 -9.58 6.89
C ASN A 52 16.67 -9.09 5.92
N CYS A 53 16.73 -7.78 5.66
CA CYS A 53 17.74 -7.17 4.82
C CYS A 53 19.14 -7.34 5.38
N GLU A 54 19.33 -7.14 6.69
CA GLU A 54 20.59 -7.35 7.39
C GLU A 54 21.06 -8.80 7.22
N SER A 55 20.20 -9.76 7.51
CA SER A 55 20.49 -11.20 7.35
C SER A 55 20.85 -11.56 5.90
N ASP A 56 20.16 -10.99 4.91
CA ASP A 56 20.48 -11.23 3.49
C ASP A 56 21.83 -10.66 3.07
N LEU A 57 22.22 -9.49 3.63
CA LEU A 57 23.54 -8.88 3.40
C LEU A 57 24.65 -9.71 4.05
N GLU A 58 24.46 -10.17 5.28
CA GLU A 58 25.41 -11.05 5.97
C GLU A 58 25.62 -12.34 5.19
N ASN A 59 24.54 -12.99 4.75
CA ASN A 59 24.61 -14.20 3.92
C ASN A 59 25.32 -13.97 2.58
N ALA A 60 25.12 -12.82 1.95
CA ALA A 60 25.81 -12.46 0.71
C ALA A 60 27.30 -12.23 0.95
N SER A 61 27.65 -11.55 2.04
CA SER A 61 29.03 -11.30 2.46
C SER A 61 29.78 -12.61 2.74
N GLN A 62 29.14 -13.53 3.49
CA GLN A 62 29.73 -14.83 3.80
C GLN A 62 30.01 -15.65 2.52
N LYS A 63 29.07 -15.65 1.56
CA LYS A 63 29.29 -16.36 0.28
C LYS A 63 30.44 -15.79 -0.55
N ILE A 64 30.66 -14.48 -0.49
CA ILE A 64 31.82 -13.85 -1.13
C ILE A 64 33.09 -14.32 -0.46
N LEU A 65 33.17 -14.29 0.88
CA LEU A 65 34.33 -14.77 1.64
C LEU A 65 34.59 -16.26 1.38
N ASP A 66 33.58 -17.10 1.37
CA ASP A 66 33.71 -18.53 1.09
C ASP A 66 34.22 -18.77 -0.34
N SER A 67 33.90 -17.92 -1.31
CA SER A 67 34.38 -18.01 -2.68
C SER A 67 35.86 -17.61 -2.81
N GLU A 68 36.35 -16.73 -1.94
CA GLU A 68 37.76 -16.32 -1.89
C GLU A 68 38.65 -17.39 -1.24
N LEU A 69 38.10 -18.20 -0.33
CA LEU A 69 38.83 -19.25 0.41
C LEU A 69 38.89 -20.57 -0.36
N GLN A 70 38.12 -20.76 -1.43
CA GLN A 70 38.19 -21.97 -2.26
C GLN A 70 39.34 -21.88 -3.28
N GLU A 71 40.48 -22.40 -2.91
CA GLU A 71 41.70 -22.49 -3.79
C GLU A 71 41.57 -23.54 -4.92
N ASP A 72 40.46 -24.28 -5.02
CA ASP A 72 40.33 -25.33 -6.04
C ASP A 72 39.91 -24.78 -7.41
N VAL A 73 40.78 -24.99 -8.34
CA VAL A 73 40.89 -24.42 -9.69
C VAL A 73 39.76 -24.80 -10.66
N ASP A 74 38.79 -25.63 -10.25
CA ASP A 74 37.65 -26.07 -11.08
C ASP A 74 36.30 -25.41 -10.71
N CYS A 75 36.36 -24.26 -10.06
CA CYS A 75 35.14 -23.47 -9.79
C CYS A 75 34.63 -22.91 -11.13
N SER A 76 33.60 -23.58 -11.70
CA SER A 76 32.97 -23.16 -12.95
C SER A 76 32.62 -21.67 -12.87
N PHE A 77 33.19 -20.85 -13.75
CA PHE A 77 32.90 -19.42 -13.93
C PHE A 77 31.37 -19.11 -13.91
N TYR A 78 30.56 -20.08 -14.32
CA TYR A 78 29.10 -20.01 -14.27
C TYR A 78 28.55 -19.96 -12.85
N LYS A 79 29.11 -20.70 -11.90
CA LYS A 79 28.65 -20.73 -10.50
C LYS A 79 28.94 -19.41 -9.81
N ILE A 80 30.16 -18.90 -9.96
CA ILE A 80 30.58 -17.59 -9.42
C ILE A 80 29.70 -16.49 -9.98
N ARG A 81 29.46 -16.49 -11.30
CA ARG A 81 28.60 -15.50 -11.95
C ARG A 81 27.14 -15.57 -11.49
N ASP A 82 26.61 -16.76 -11.24
CA ASP A 82 25.24 -16.96 -10.75
C ASP A 82 25.09 -16.49 -9.30
N ASP A 83 26.07 -16.80 -8.45
CA ASP A 83 26.08 -16.36 -7.05
C ASP A 83 26.26 -14.84 -6.94
N LEU A 84 27.08 -14.23 -7.79
CA LEU A 84 27.23 -12.78 -7.87
C LEU A 84 25.92 -12.11 -8.33
N LYS A 85 25.22 -12.67 -9.31
CA LYS A 85 23.90 -12.18 -9.74
C LYS A 85 22.87 -12.28 -8.64
N LYS A 86 22.85 -13.37 -7.88
CA LYS A 86 21.92 -13.54 -6.74
C LYS A 86 22.21 -12.51 -5.65
N SER A 87 23.48 -12.27 -5.34
CA SER A 87 23.88 -11.27 -4.35
C SER A 87 23.50 -9.85 -4.79
N LEU A 88 23.77 -9.49 -6.05
CA LEU A 88 23.35 -8.19 -6.60
C LEU A 88 21.84 -8.00 -6.57
N LYS A 89 21.05 -9.03 -6.90
CA LYS A 89 19.60 -8.98 -6.83
C LYS A 89 19.08 -8.80 -5.39
N LYS A 90 19.73 -9.42 -4.41
CA LYS A 90 19.44 -9.23 -2.99
C LYS A 90 19.71 -7.80 -2.54
N ILE A 91 20.88 -7.24 -2.90
CA ILE A 91 21.22 -5.84 -2.61
C ILE A 91 20.21 -4.89 -3.24
N GLU A 92 19.76 -5.12 -4.47
CA GLU A 92 18.71 -4.34 -5.12
C GLU A 92 17.41 -4.40 -4.32
N THR A 93 17.01 -5.58 -3.85
CA THR A 93 15.82 -5.75 -2.98
C THR A 93 15.99 -4.96 -1.69
N VAL A 94 17.12 -5.05 -1.01
CA VAL A 94 17.45 -4.28 0.20
C VAL A 94 17.33 -2.79 -0.05
N MET A 95 17.92 -2.27 -1.12
CA MET A 95 17.86 -0.85 -1.47
C MET A 95 16.42 -0.38 -1.71
N ASN A 96 15.61 -1.19 -2.39
CA ASN A 96 14.20 -0.89 -2.63
C ASN A 96 13.40 -0.89 -1.32
N THR A 97 13.63 -1.85 -0.44
CA THR A 97 12.97 -1.92 0.88
C THR A 97 13.35 -0.71 1.74
N ILE A 98 14.63 -0.36 1.83
CA ILE A 98 15.08 0.84 2.54
C ILE A 98 14.42 2.11 1.94
N SER A 99 14.36 2.23 0.62
CA SER A 99 13.74 3.37 -0.04
C SER A 99 12.26 3.52 0.35
N VAL A 100 11.51 2.43 0.38
CA VAL A 100 10.11 2.42 0.84
C VAL A 100 10.02 2.76 2.32
N THR A 101 10.91 2.20 3.15
CA THR A 101 10.90 2.40 4.60
C THR A 101 11.24 3.84 4.99
N LEU A 102 12.02 4.57 4.20
CA LEU A 102 12.34 5.99 4.44
C LEU A 102 11.13 6.92 4.34
N ASP A 103 10.05 6.51 3.69
CA ASP A 103 8.80 7.28 3.66
C ASP A 103 7.98 7.13 4.95
N PHE A 104 8.16 6.05 5.72
CA PHE A 104 7.38 5.76 6.92
C PHE A 104 7.58 6.74 8.09
N PRO A 105 8.79 7.25 8.41
CA PRO A 105 8.95 8.28 9.43
C PRO A 105 8.11 9.53 9.16
N LYS A 106 7.92 9.90 7.89
CA LYS A 106 7.03 11.02 7.52
C LYS A 106 5.57 10.70 7.82
N LEU A 107 5.14 9.46 7.55
CA LEU A 107 3.78 9.01 7.87
C LEU A 107 3.54 9.04 9.38
N ILE A 108 4.48 8.54 10.18
CA ILE A 108 4.39 8.50 11.64
C ILE A 108 4.33 9.93 12.22
N VAL A 109 5.27 10.81 11.85
CA VAL A 109 5.28 12.20 12.32
C VAL A 109 4.02 12.96 11.86
N SER A 110 3.56 12.70 10.65
CA SER A 110 2.34 13.32 10.13
C SER A 110 1.08 12.80 10.80
N SER A 111 1.08 11.56 11.28
CA SER A 111 -0.05 10.97 12.00
C SER A 111 -0.36 11.64 13.34
N GLU A 112 0.61 12.34 13.91
CA GLU A 112 0.41 13.13 15.14
C GLU A 112 -0.35 14.44 14.89
N GLN A 113 -0.46 14.88 13.62
CA GLN A 113 -1.18 16.10 13.29
C GLN A 113 -2.70 15.86 13.36
N ILE A 114 -3.39 16.71 14.14
CA ILE A 114 -4.84 16.61 14.37
C ILE A 114 -5.62 16.63 13.05
N ASP A 115 -5.26 17.53 12.13
CA ASP A 115 -5.92 17.65 10.82
C ASP A 115 -5.84 16.36 9.99
N ILE A 116 -4.71 15.66 10.05
CA ILE A 116 -4.51 14.39 9.33
C ILE A 116 -5.33 13.29 9.97
N ARG A 117 -5.36 13.20 11.30
CA ARG A 117 -6.19 12.24 12.04
C ARG A 117 -7.68 12.43 11.75
N GLU A 118 -8.15 13.67 11.75
CA GLU A 118 -9.56 13.98 11.41
C GLU A 118 -9.88 13.59 9.97
N ASP A 119 -8.99 13.87 9.03
CA ASP A 119 -9.11 13.48 7.62
C ASP A 119 -9.16 11.95 7.44
N VAL A 120 -8.32 11.20 8.15
CA VAL A 120 -8.32 9.73 8.16
C VAL A 120 -9.61 9.18 8.74
N ASN A 121 -10.00 9.66 9.92
CA ASN A 121 -11.22 9.23 10.60
C ASN A 121 -12.47 9.49 9.75
N LEU A 122 -12.51 10.64 9.06
CA LEU A 122 -13.62 10.99 8.18
C LEU A 122 -13.74 10.03 7.00
N ARG A 123 -12.62 9.68 6.35
CA ARG A 123 -12.61 8.72 5.23
C ARG A 123 -13.04 7.33 5.66
N ILE A 124 -12.45 6.83 6.73
CA ILE A 124 -12.75 5.49 7.26
C ILE A 124 -14.21 5.40 7.68
N SER A 125 -14.73 6.38 8.42
CA SER A 125 -16.13 6.44 8.84
C SER A 125 -17.07 6.42 7.64
N ASN A 126 -16.81 7.22 6.61
CA ASN A 126 -17.64 7.25 5.41
C ASN A 126 -17.64 5.91 4.67
N ILE A 127 -16.47 5.24 4.56
CA ILE A 127 -16.36 3.93 3.92
C ILE A 127 -17.18 2.90 4.70
N ILE A 128 -16.99 2.82 6.01
CA ILE A 128 -17.63 1.80 6.85
C ILE A 128 -19.15 1.99 6.87
N ASN A 129 -19.61 3.22 7.10
CA ASN A 129 -21.04 3.52 7.21
C ASN A 129 -21.79 3.32 5.88
N ASN A 130 -21.11 3.44 4.75
CA ASN A 130 -21.72 3.38 3.42
C ASN A 130 -21.17 2.21 2.57
N LEU A 131 -20.52 1.21 3.17
CA LEU A 131 -19.77 0.16 2.47
C LEU A 131 -20.60 -0.52 1.38
N LYS A 132 -21.84 -0.94 1.68
CA LYS A 132 -22.71 -1.64 0.72
C LYS A 132 -23.07 -0.75 -0.48
N THR A 133 -23.33 0.52 -0.23
CA THR A 133 -23.68 1.51 -1.26
C THR A 133 -22.47 1.81 -2.14
N ILE A 134 -21.30 2.04 -1.53
CA ILE A 134 -20.04 2.28 -2.22
C ILE A 134 -19.70 1.09 -3.14
N ASP A 135 -19.70 -0.12 -2.59
CA ASP A 135 -19.41 -1.34 -3.34
C ASP A 135 -20.37 -1.54 -4.52
N SER A 136 -21.67 -1.26 -4.32
CA SER A 136 -22.67 -1.36 -5.40
C SER A 136 -22.42 -0.35 -6.52
N HIS A 137 -22.03 0.89 -6.21
CA HIS A 137 -21.73 1.89 -7.22
C HIS A 137 -20.43 1.59 -7.98
N ILE A 138 -19.40 1.12 -7.28
CA ILE A 138 -18.15 0.69 -7.93
C ILE A 138 -18.43 -0.51 -8.83
N ASP A 139 -19.20 -1.51 -8.38
CA ASP A 139 -19.60 -2.67 -9.19
C ASP A 139 -20.31 -2.29 -10.50
N LYS A 140 -21.16 -1.23 -10.47
CA LYS A 140 -21.80 -0.70 -11.67
C LYS A 140 -20.83 -0.09 -12.68
N ALA A 141 -19.75 0.52 -12.19
CA ALA A 141 -18.68 1.08 -13.02
C ALA A 141 -17.74 -0.01 -13.57
N MET A 142 -17.77 -1.23 -13.01
CA MET A 142 -16.93 -2.35 -13.39
C MET A 142 -17.66 -3.21 -14.43
N ASP A 143 -17.27 -3.08 -15.69
CA ASP A 143 -17.85 -3.82 -16.80
C ASP A 143 -17.43 -5.32 -16.76
N GLY A 144 -18.39 -6.20 -16.46
CA GLY A 144 -18.17 -7.65 -16.42
C GLY A 144 -17.38 -8.20 -15.23
N TRP A 145 -16.92 -7.34 -14.34
CA TRP A 145 -16.15 -7.71 -13.13
C TRP A 145 -16.90 -7.34 -11.85
N ARG A 146 -16.56 -8.03 -10.77
CA ARG A 146 -17.10 -7.74 -9.44
C ARG A 146 -16.01 -7.32 -8.48
N LEU A 147 -16.24 -6.27 -7.70
CA LEU A 147 -15.33 -5.72 -6.71
C LEU A 147 -14.80 -6.81 -5.74
N LYS A 148 -15.65 -7.73 -5.33
CA LYS A 148 -15.28 -8.86 -4.44
C LYS A 148 -14.22 -9.81 -5.01
N ARG A 149 -13.97 -9.79 -6.32
CA ARG A 149 -12.94 -10.62 -6.96
C ARG A 149 -11.56 -9.96 -6.98
N LEU A 150 -11.49 -8.67 -6.70
CA LEU A 150 -10.24 -7.94 -6.63
C LEU A 150 -9.49 -8.24 -5.32
N PRO A 151 -8.16 -8.16 -5.34
CA PRO A 151 -7.36 -8.09 -4.13
C PRO A 151 -7.91 -7.00 -3.18
N ARG A 152 -7.77 -7.23 -1.88
CA ARG A 152 -8.32 -6.30 -0.88
C ARG A 152 -7.79 -4.90 -1.05
N ILE A 153 -6.49 -4.76 -1.28
CA ILE A 153 -5.82 -3.47 -1.45
C ILE A 153 -6.45 -2.66 -2.61
N ASP A 154 -6.74 -3.31 -3.74
CA ASP A 154 -7.33 -2.67 -4.91
C ASP A 154 -8.77 -2.20 -4.64
N ARG A 155 -9.53 -3.02 -3.88
CA ARG A 155 -10.88 -2.64 -3.44
C ARG A 155 -10.86 -1.39 -2.56
N ASP A 156 -9.95 -1.36 -1.61
CA ASP A 156 -9.85 -0.28 -0.64
C ASP A 156 -9.36 1.03 -1.30
N ILE A 157 -8.46 0.95 -2.30
CA ILE A 157 -8.08 2.10 -3.13
C ILE A 157 -9.29 2.66 -3.89
N LEU A 158 -10.11 1.80 -4.51
CA LEU A 158 -11.32 2.24 -5.23
C LEU A 158 -12.36 2.83 -4.29
N ARG A 159 -12.54 2.26 -3.09
CA ARG A 159 -13.44 2.79 -2.05
C ARG A 159 -13.00 4.18 -1.58
N LEU A 160 -11.70 4.38 -1.34
CA LEU A 160 -11.13 5.69 -0.98
C LEU A 160 -11.37 6.73 -2.07
N ALA A 161 -11.08 6.39 -3.33
CA ALA A 161 -11.33 7.30 -4.46
C ALA A 161 -12.81 7.68 -4.56
N TYR A 162 -13.71 6.72 -4.39
CA TYR A 162 -15.15 6.97 -4.39
C TYR A 162 -15.59 7.92 -3.27
N VAL A 163 -15.08 7.71 -2.05
CA VAL A 163 -15.38 8.58 -0.89
C VAL A 163 -14.83 9.99 -1.10
N ASP A 164 -13.61 10.12 -1.59
CA ASP A 164 -13.02 11.42 -1.89
C ASP A 164 -13.88 12.22 -2.89
N ILE A 165 -14.40 11.57 -3.93
CA ILE A 165 -15.23 12.22 -4.95
C ILE A 165 -16.63 12.56 -4.41
N ASN A 166 -17.31 11.59 -3.81
CA ASN A 166 -18.75 11.71 -3.54
C ASN A 166 -19.09 12.24 -2.16
N PHE A 167 -18.20 12.09 -1.17
CA PHE A 167 -18.44 12.51 0.21
C PHE A 167 -17.57 13.70 0.64
N LEU A 168 -16.33 13.82 0.10
CA LEU A 168 -15.40 14.86 0.51
C LEU A 168 -15.23 15.97 -0.52
N SER A 169 -16.03 15.95 -1.59
CA SER A 169 -16.03 16.97 -2.65
C SER A 169 -14.62 17.21 -3.25
N THR A 170 -13.80 16.19 -3.25
CA THR A 170 -12.48 16.27 -3.89
C THR A 170 -12.68 16.31 -5.42
N PRO A 171 -12.00 17.22 -6.16
CA PRO A 171 -12.07 17.21 -7.60
C PRO A 171 -11.74 15.84 -8.18
N VAL A 172 -12.57 15.36 -9.12
CA VAL A 172 -12.48 13.99 -9.66
C VAL A 172 -11.08 13.67 -10.18
N ALA A 173 -10.46 14.61 -10.91
CA ALA A 173 -9.09 14.43 -11.42
C ALA A 173 -8.09 14.20 -10.30
N VAL A 174 -8.18 14.97 -9.20
CA VAL A 174 -7.27 14.85 -8.06
C VAL A 174 -7.47 13.51 -7.33
N ALA A 175 -8.72 13.12 -7.09
CA ALA A 175 -9.02 11.84 -6.43
C ALA A 175 -8.52 10.64 -7.27
N CYS A 176 -8.64 10.72 -8.59
CA CYS A 176 -8.14 9.67 -9.49
C CYS A 176 -6.62 9.62 -9.53
N ASP A 177 -5.94 10.77 -9.62
CA ASP A 177 -4.47 10.81 -9.60
C ASP A 177 -3.92 10.25 -8.28
N GLU A 178 -4.50 10.60 -7.16
CA GLU A 178 -4.11 10.08 -5.85
C GLU A 178 -4.36 8.56 -5.73
N ALA A 179 -5.48 8.06 -6.26
CA ALA A 179 -5.75 6.62 -6.28
C ALA A 179 -4.77 5.86 -7.18
N VAL A 180 -4.37 6.44 -8.31
CA VAL A 180 -3.32 5.88 -9.19
C VAL A 180 -1.97 5.88 -8.47
N ASN A 181 -1.64 6.92 -7.71
CA ASN A 181 -0.41 6.98 -6.90
C ASN A 181 -0.39 5.89 -5.83
N LEU A 182 -1.50 5.68 -5.12
CA LEU A 182 -1.63 4.57 -4.17
C LEU A 182 -1.51 3.20 -4.86
N ALA A 183 -2.16 3.03 -6.02
CA ALA A 183 -2.04 1.79 -6.78
C ALA A 183 -0.61 1.55 -7.29
N ASN A 184 0.12 2.60 -7.65
CA ASN A 184 1.53 2.49 -8.04
C ASN A 184 2.42 2.04 -6.87
N LYS A 185 2.07 2.40 -5.64
CA LYS A 185 2.84 2.07 -4.44
C LYS A 185 2.48 0.70 -3.87
N TYR A 186 1.20 0.32 -3.89
CA TYR A 186 0.68 -0.82 -3.12
C TYR A 186 0.05 -1.95 -3.96
N SER A 187 -0.21 -1.75 -5.25
CA SER A 187 -0.81 -2.75 -6.12
C SER A 187 0.18 -3.30 -7.15
N ASP A 188 -0.11 -4.48 -7.69
CA ASP A 188 0.67 -5.08 -8.77
C ASP A 188 0.38 -4.39 -10.13
N MET A 189 1.13 -4.79 -11.17
CA MET A 189 1.01 -4.19 -12.50
C MET A 189 -0.40 -4.40 -13.12
N GLN A 190 -1.07 -5.51 -12.81
CA GLN A 190 -2.40 -5.80 -13.34
C GLN A 190 -3.46 -4.99 -12.60
N GLY A 191 -3.38 -4.93 -11.26
CA GLY A 191 -4.26 -4.12 -10.41
C GLY A 191 -4.20 -2.64 -10.76
N ARG A 192 -3.00 -2.08 -10.98
CA ARG A 192 -2.81 -0.68 -11.42
C ARG A 192 -3.56 -0.36 -12.72
N LYS A 193 -3.41 -1.20 -13.75
CA LYS A 193 -4.11 -1.03 -15.03
C LYS A 193 -5.63 -1.11 -14.86
N PHE A 194 -6.07 -2.05 -14.02
CA PHE A 194 -7.47 -2.26 -13.74
C PHE A 194 -8.08 -1.07 -12.99
N ILE A 195 -7.46 -0.64 -11.89
CA ILE A 195 -7.89 0.54 -11.11
C ILE A 195 -8.01 1.78 -12.01
N ASN A 196 -7.00 2.05 -12.82
CA ASN A 196 -7.03 3.19 -13.75
C ASN A 196 -8.22 3.11 -14.73
N GLY A 197 -8.53 1.92 -15.24
CA GLY A 197 -9.69 1.68 -16.11
C GLY A 197 -11.03 1.96 -15.40
N VAL A 198 -11.20 1.50 -14.15
CA VAL A 198 -12.39 1.74 -13.35
C VAL A 198 -12.55 3.22 -13.01
N LEU A 199 -11.46 3.90 -12.60
CA LEU A 199 -11.47 5.32 -12.26
C LEU A 199 -11.89 6.19 -13.45
N ARG A 200 -11.45 5.90 -14.66
CA ARG A 200 -11.89 6.60 -15.89
C ARG A 200 -13.40 6.50 -16.09
N ARG A 201 -14.00 5.35 -15.80
CA ARG A 201 -15.46 5.15 -15.92
C ARG A 201 -16.21 5.87 -14.81
N LEU A 202 -15.69 5.89 -13.58
CA LEU A 202 -16.26 6.67 -12.48
C LEU A 202 -16.26 8.18 -12.80
N GLN A 203 -15.27 8.69 -13.52
CA GLN A 203 -15.25 10.07 -14.00
C GLN A 203 -16.41 10.36 -14.95
N THR A 204 -16.71 9.44 -15.88
CA THR A 204 -17.78 9.65 -16.88
C THR A 204 -19.19 9.55 -16.27
N VAL A 205 -19.37 8.71 -15.23
CA VAL A 205 -20.68 8.55 -14.56
C VAL A 205 -21.02 9.75 -13.66
N ASN A 206 -20.03 10.42 -13.09
CA ASN A 206 -20.23 11.59 -12.22
C ASN A 206 -20.40 12.91 -13.01
N LEU A 207 -20.27 12.90 -14.34
CA LEU A 207 -20.49 14.05 -15.20
C LEU A 207 -21.91 14.09 -15.80
N GLN A 208 -22.76 13.11 -15.49
CA GLN A 208 -24.19 13.06 -15.82
C GLN A 208 -25.06 13.29 -14.59
#